data_de22638edabd0f56410b46b1da4b1b1a
#
_entry.id   de22638edabd0f56410b46b1da4b1b1a
#
_cell.length_a   1.000
_cell.length_b   1.000
_cell.length_c   1.000
_cell.angle_alpha   90.00
_cell.angle_beta   90.00
_cell.angle_gamma   90.00
#
_symmetry.space_group_name_H-M   'P 1'
#
loop_
_entity.id
_entity.type
_entity.pdbx_description
1 polymer ?
#
loop_
_entity_poly.entity_id
_entity_poly.type
_entity_poly.pdbx_seq_one_letter_code
_entity_poly.pdbx_strand_id
1 'polypeptide(L)'
;MPLKKGSSQEVISANIKELINAGHSPDQAKAIAYREAGLANDSMVAFDKASARSYDDNGHLIVDSTIITKAAVNPYYGSEIPDYERLGLDPNKVYNMLRDPEELKKGMHTLGEKQLLLKHIFVSAEDPQKESIAGTIGSNLEMVGDDVKGSLTVWDKEAINLIESGKLAELSASYFYDPVMESGTFKGQPYDGIMTNIRGNHVALVKRGRIGRDALVADALPKLMEFNMKLKKGALAINARRNQRACERGC
;
A
#
# COMPACT_ATOMS: atom_id res chain seq x y z
N MET A 1 18.11 21.65 29.83
CA MET A 1 17.19 22.82 30.01
C MET A 1 15.75 22.30 30.02
N PRO A 2 14.81 22.98 30.68
CA PRO A 2 13.40 22.56 30.62
C PRO A 2 12.85 22.76 29.22
N LEU A 3 12.11 21.78 28.69
CA LEU A 3 11.46 21.84 27.41
C LEU A 3 10.36 22.91 27.40
N LYS A 4 10.14 23.56 26.27
CA LYS A 4 9.10 24.58 26.10
C LYS A 4 7.71 23.92 26.12
N LYS A 5 6.77 24.51 26.87
CA LYS A 5 5.38 24.06 26.88
C LYS A 5 4.60 24.60 25.70
N GLY A 6 3.78 23.77 25.06
CA GLY A 6 2.92 24.14 23.94
C GLY A 6 2.89 23.07 22.85
N SER A 7 1.82 23.08 22.06
CA SER A 7 1.57 22.11 20.99
C SER A 7 1.80 22.69 19.58
N SER A 8 2.31 23.93 19.48
CA SER A 8 2.62 24.50 18.17
C SER A 8 3.83 23.82 17.52
N GLN A 9 3.87 23.82 16.22
CA GLN A 9 4.94 23.16 15.44
C GLN A 9 6.32 23.75 15.73
N GLU A 10 6.39 25.06 15.99
CA GLU A 10 7.62 25.75 16.37
C GLU A 10 8.15 25.27 17.72
N VAL A 11 7.25 25.09 18.71
CA VAL A 11 7.60 24.61 20.05
C VAL A 11 8.10 23.17 19.97
N ILE A 12 7.38 22.31 19.26
CA ILE A 12 7.77 20.90 19.08
C ILE A 12 9.12 20.79 18.37
N SER A 13 9.32 21.53 17.29
CA SER A 13 10.58 21.53 16.54
C SER A 13 11.75 22.05 17.37
N ALA A 14 11.54 23.08 18.19
CA ALA A 14 12.55 23.59 19.11
C ALA A 14 12.93 22.57 20.19
N ASN A 15 11.94 21.88 20.78
CA ASN A 15 12.16 20.82 21.76
C ASN A 15 12.90 19.62 21.17
N ILE A 16 12.56 19.19 19.94
CA ILE A 16 13.29 18.13 19.24
C ILE A 16 14.76 18.50 19.06
N LYS A 17 15.04 19.72 18.63
CA LYS A 17 16.42 20.20 18.44
C LYS A 17 17.20 20.23 19.74
N GLU A 18 16.59 20.68 20.81
CA GLU A 18 17.18 20.72 22.17
C GLU A 18 17.53 19.31 22.66
N LEU A 19 16.60 18.36 22.48
CA LEU A 19 16.79 16.98 22.90
C LEU A 19 17.88 16.26 22.09
N ILE A 20 17.99 16.53 20.80
CA ILE A 20 19.09 16.01 19.97
C ILE A 20 20.43 16.58 20.43
N ASN A 21 20.49 17.88 20.76
CA ASN A 21 21.69 18.52 21.29
C ASN A 21 22.07 17.99 22.69
N ALA A 22 21.07 17.52 23.45
CA ALA A 22 21.26 16.88 24.77
C ALA A 22 21.67 15.39 24.67
N GLY A 23 21.87 14.84 23.46
CA GLY A 23 22.38 13.49 23.22
C GLY A 23 21.31 12.41 23.02
N HIS A 24 20.02 12.77 22.91
CA HIS A 24 18.98 11.82 22.54
C HIS A 24 19.05 11.48 21.05
N SER A 25 18.72 10.23 20.69
CA SER A 25 18.54 9.89 19.28
C SER A 25 17.40 10.70 18.65
N PRO A 26 17.41 10.97 17.33
CA PRO A 26 16.34 11.74 16.67
C PRO A 26 14.94 11.21 16.95
N ASP A 27 14.76 9.88 17.07
CA ASP A 27 13.48 9.24 17.32
C ASP A 27 13.04 9.37 18.79
N GLN A 28 13.98 9.24 19.73
CA GLN A 28 13.73 9.53 21.16
C GLN A 28 13.37 11.01 21.39
N ALA A 29 14.10 11.92 20.75
CA ALA A 29 13.85 13.35 20.85
C ALA A 29 12.45 13.73 20.36
N LYS A 30 12.00 13.15 19.26
CA LYS A 30 10.63 13.32 18.76
C LYS A 30 9.61 12.79 19.75
N ALA A 31 9.75 11.52 20.19
CA ALA A 31 8.80 10.90 21.12
C ALA A 31 8.63 11.73 22.41
N ILE A 32 9.71 12.26 22.98
CA ILE A 32 9.69 13.10 24.16
C ILE A 32 9.00 14.45 23.86
N ALA A 33 9.33 15.11 22.75
CA ALA A 33 8.76 16.42 22.40
C ALA A 33 7.25 16.36 22.13
N TYR A 34 6.76 15.31 21.48
CA TYR A 34 5.33 15.09 21.24
C TYR A 34 4.58 14.73 22.52
N ARG A 35 5.21 13.97 23.43
CA ARG A 35 4.62 13.69 24.75
C ARG A 35 4.45 14.98 25.57
N GLU A 36 5.45 15.85 25.56
CA GLU A 36 5.42 17.15 26.27
C GLU A 36 4.36 18.10 25.67
N ALA A 37 4.12 17.99 24.36
CA ALA A 37 3.07 18.74 23.66
C ALA A 37 1.65 18.20 23.91
N GLY A 38 1.49 17.06 24.64
CA GLY A 38 0.20 16.42 24.85
C GLY A 38 -0.38 15.70 23.63
N LEU A 39 0.44 15.47 22.60
CA LEU A 39 0.07 14.87 21.31
C LEU A 39 0.56 13.41 21.17
N ALA A 40 1.01 12.81 22.26
CA ALA A 40 1.69 11.51 22.25
C ALA A 40 0.83 10.34 21.73
N ASN A 41 -0.48 10.36 21.95
CA ASN A 41 -1.34 9.24 21.59
C ASN A 41 -1.72 9.21 20.10
N ASP A 42 -1.99 10.35 19.51
CA ASP A 42 -2.40 10.41 18.09
C ASP A 42 -1.20 10.38 17.14
N SER A 43 -0.06 10.96 17.58
CA SER A 43 1.14 11.03 16.75
C SER A 43 1.90 9.70 16.69
N MET A 44 1.93 8.90 17.78
CA MET A 44 2.59 7.60 17.78
C MET A 44 1.84 6.59 16.90
N VAL A 45 0.51 6.60 16.91
CA VAL A 45 -0.31 5.75 16.01
C VAL A 45 -0.13 6.15 14.54
N ALA A 46 0.06 7.44 14.25
CA ALA A 46 0.35 7.92 12.90
C ALA A 46 1.79 7.58 12.46
N PHE A 47 2.76 7.54 13.37
CA PHE A 47 4.14 7.16 13.06
C PHE A 47 4.30 5.66 12.81
N ASP A 48 3.61 4.80 13.54
CA ASP A 48 3.60 3.35 13.29
C ASP A 48 2.99 2.99 11.94
N LYS A 49 1.96 3.73 11.50
CA LYS A 49 1.41 3.59 10.14
C LYS A 49 2.31 4.13 9.04
N ALA A 50 3.16 5.10 9.37
CA ALA A 50 4.00 5.78 8.40
C ALA A 50 5.33 5.06 8.12
N SER A 51 5.70 4.07 8.93
CA SER A 51 6.93 3.26 8.76
C SER A 51 6.75 2.05 7.84
N ALA A 52 5.56 1.87 7.22
CA ALA A 52 5.32 0.74 6.33
C ALA A 52 6.14 0.76 5.03
N ARG A 53 6.83 1.88 4.71
CA ARG A 53 7.65 2.03 3.52
C ARG A 53 9.12 2.17 3.85
N SER A 54 9.94 1.42 3.12
CA SER A 54 11.39 1.52 3.15
C SER A 54 11.96 1.36 1.74
N TYR A 55 13.26 1.57 1.59
CA TYR A 55 13.98 1.31 0.35
C TYR A 55 15.17 0.43 0.66
N ASP A 56 15.37 -0.59 -0.17
CA ASP A 56 16.58 -1.40 -0.10
C ASP A 56 17.79 -0.67 -0.73
N ASP A 57 18.96 -1.31 -0.67
CA ASP A 57 20.21 -0.75 -1.20
C ASP A 57 20.19 -0.58 -2.74
N ASN A 58 19.30 -1.28 -3.45
CA ASN A 58 19.09 -1.16 -4.89
C ASN A 58 18.08 -0.06 -5.23
N GLY A 59 17.43 0.54 -4.24
CA GLY A 59 16.42 1.57 -4.41
C GLY A 59 15.02 1.03 -4.73
N HIS A 60 14.76 -0.25 -4.46
CA HIS A 60 13.43 -0.83 -4.55
C HIS A 60 12.56 -0.33 -3.40
N LEU A 61 11.30 -0.04 -3.67
CA LEU A 61 10.34 0.34 -2.65
C LEU A 61 9.77 -0.94 -2.00
N ILE A 62 9.95 -1.06 -0.69
CA ILE A 62 9.40 -2.13 0.13
C ILE A 62 8.26 -1.56 0.96
N VAL A 63 7.12 -2.23 0.97
CA VAL A 63 5.97 -1.93 1.80
C VAL A 63 5.69 -3.15 2.67
N ASP A 64 5.94 -3.04 3.97
CA ASP A 64 5.89 -4.18 4.90
C ASP A 64 4.46 -4.68 5.11
N SER A 65 3.47 -3.80 5.11
CA SER A 65 2.06 -4.16 5.23
C SER A 65 1.16 -3.11 4.58
N THR A 66 0.28 -3.58 3.72
CA THR A 66 -0.80 -2.78 3.12
C THR A 66 -2.01 -3.65 2.82
N ILE A 67 -3.18 -3.04 2.60
CA ILE A 67 -4.38 -3.76 2.17
C ILE A 67 -4.24 -4.09 0.68
N ILE A 68 -4.10 -5.37 0.37
CA ILE A 68 -4.01 -5.87 -1.02
C ILE A 68 -5.41 -5.94 -1.63
N THR A 69 -6.38 -6.40 -0.86
CA THR A 69 -7.78 -6.51 -1.26
C THR A 69 -8.67 -6.65 -0.02
N LYS A 70 -10.01 -6.61 -0.20
CA LYS A 70 -10.96 -6.82 0.89
C LYS A 70 -12.25 -7.48 0.45
N ALA A 71 -12.97 -8.09 1.40
CA ALA A 71 -14.34 -8.52 1.23
C ALA A 71 -15.25 -7.30 1.03
N ALA A 72 -16.01 -7.27 -0.06
CA ALA A 72 -16.88 -6.16 -0.41
C ALA A 72 -17.85 -6.55 -1.53
N VAL A 73 -18.95 -5.81 -1.62
CA VAL A 73 -19.85 -5.84 -2.78
C VAL A 73 -19.32 -4.83 -3.82
N ASN A 74 -19.09 -5.28 -5.05
CA ASN A 74 -18.58 -4.45 -6.12
C ASN A 74 -19.42 -4.62 -7.40
N PRO A 75 -19.62 -3.52 -8.18
CA PRO A 75 -20.33 -3.58 -9.44
C PRO A 75 -19.44 -4.17 -10.55
N TYR A 76 -20.04 -5.04 -11.36
CA TYR A 76 -19.46 -5.63 -12.57
C TYR A 76 -20.47 -5.59 -13.70
N TYR A 77 -20.04 -5.31 -14.92
CA TYR A 77 -20.87 -5.58 -16.08
C TYR A 77 -21.05 -7.08 -16.25
N GLY A 78 -22.20 -7.51 -16.81
CA GLY A 78 -22.41 -8.93 -17.06
C GLY A 78 -21.26 -9.56 -17.85
N SER A 79 -20.74 -8.86 -18.87
CA SER A 79 -19.60 -9.31 -19.68
C SER A 79 -18.28 -9.49 -18.90
N GLU A 80 -18.16 -8.92 -17.70
CA GLU A 80 -16.99 -9.11 -16.82
C GLU A 80 -17.15 -10.35 -15.89
N ILE A 81 -18.35 -10.95 -15.84
CA ILE A 81 -18.64 -12.12 -14.99
C ILE A 81 -18.34 -13.38 -15.79
N PRO A 82 -17.51 -14.31 -15.27
CA PRO A 82 -17.23 -15.56 -15.94
C PRO A 82 -18.51 -16.31 -16.31
N ASP A 83 -18.53 -16.95 -17.48
CA ASP A 83 -19.67 -17.72 -17.97
C ASP A 83 -21.01 -16.97 -18.08
N TYR A 84 -20.98 -15.65 -18.23
CA TYR A 84 -22.18 -14.81 -18.23
C TYR A 84 -23.25 -15.27 -19.24
N GLU A 85 -22.83 -15.76 -20.42
CA GLU A 85 -23.75 -16.29 -21.43
C GLU A 85 -24.49 -17.55 -20.91
N ARG A 86 -23.74 -18.49 -20.31
CA ARG A 86 -24.30 -19.71 -19.73
C ARG A 86 -25.23 -19.40 -18.54
N LEU A 87 -24.96 -18.33 -17.83
CA LEU A 87 -25.76 -17.86 -16.69
C LEU A 87 -26.96 -17.00 -17.14
N GLY A 88 -27.09 -16.70 -18.44
CA GLY A 88 -28.16 -15.86 -18.97
C GLY A 88 -28.10 -14.42 -18.53
N LEU A 89 -26.90 -13.89 -18.24
CA LEU A 89 -26.71 -12.52 -17.80
C LEU A 89 -26.65 -11.57 -19.01
N ASP A 90 -27.28 -10.40 -18.88
CA ASP A 90 -27.14 -9.32 -19.86
C ASP A 90 -25.71 -8.74 -19.78
N PRO A 91 -24.90 -8.78 -20.84
CA PRO A 91 -23.53 -8.30 -20.85
C PRO A 91 -23.37 -6.81 -20.50
N ASN A 92 -24.41 -6.00 -20.77
CA ASN A 92 -24.41 -4.55 -20.55
C ASN A 92 -25.04 -4.13 -19.21
N LYS A 93 -25.67 -5.06 -18.51
CA LYS A 93 -26.26 -4.80 -17.19
C LYS A 93 -25.19 -4.91 -16.12
N VAL A 94 -25.26 -4.02 -15.11
CA VAL A 94 -24.42 -4.06 -13.93
C VAL A 94 -25.02 -5.00 -12.88
N TYR A 95 -24.20 -5.92 -12.37
CA TYR A 95 -24.51 -6.84 -11.28
C TYR A 95 -23.58 -6.54 -10.12
N ASN A 96 -24.12 -6.51 -8.91
CA ASN A 96 -23.35 -6.35 -7.69
C ASN A 96 -22.85 -7.72 -7.23
N MET A 97 -21.56 -7.97 -7.30
CA MET A 97 -20.96 -9.24 -6.90
C MET A 97 -20.32 -9.11 -5.51
N LEU A 98 -20.69 -10.01 -4.61
CA LEU A 98 -20.05 -10.13 -3.31
C LEU A 98 -18.74 -10.91 -3.47
N ARG A 99 -17.64 -10.29 -3.08
CA ARG A 99 -16.41 -11.00 -2.74
C ARG A 99 -16.54 -11.45 -1.30
N ASP A 100 -17.00 -12.69 -1.12
CA ASP A 100 -17.31 -13.24 0.17
C ASP A 100 -16.06 -13.37 1.06
N PRO A 101 -16.12 -13.00 2.35
CA PRO A 101 -14.95 -13.02 3.23
C PRO A 101 -14.39 -14.44 3.46
N GLU A 102 -15.22 -15.46 3.55
CA GLU A 102 -14.74 -16.83 3.75
C GLU A 102 -14.10 -17.40 2.48
N GLU A 103 -14.69 -17.11 1.31
CA GLU A 103 -14.10 -17.48 0.02
C GLU A 103 -12.79 -16.73 -0.24
N LEU A 104 -12.75 -15.44 0.11
CA LEU A 104 -11.53 -14.64 0.02
C LEU A 104 -10.44 -15.16 0.96
N LYS A 105 -10.78 -15.53 2.19
CA LYS A 105 -9.85 -16.13 3.16
C LYS A 105 -9.28 -17.47 2.67
N LYS A 106 -10.10 -18.31 2.06
CA LYS A 106 -9.64 -19.58 1.46
C LYS A 106 -8.69 -19.34 0.30
N GLY A 107 -8.98 -18.35 -0.55
CA GLY A 107 -8.25 -18.07 -1.78
C GLY A 107 -7.09 -17.06 -1.67
N MET A 108 -6.98 -16.29 -0.58
CA MET A 108 -6.03 -15.18 -0.47
C MET A 108 -4.56 -15.61 -0.68
N HIS A 109 -4.18 -16.81 -0.21
CA HIS A 109 -2.83 -17.34 -0.38
C HIS A 109 -2.39 -17.40 -1.85
N THR A 110 -3.34 -17.49 -2.79
CA THR A 110 -3.07 -17.54 -4.23
C THR A 110 -2.66 -16.18 -4.81
N LEU A 111 -2.85 -15.08 -4.05
CA LEU A 111 -2.33 -13.75 -4.40
C LEU A 111 -0.87 -13.56 -4.02
N GLY A 112 -0.36 -14.39 -3.10
CA GLY A 112 1.05 -14.35 -2.71
C GLY A 112 1.97 -14.60 -3.90
N GLU A 113 3.07 -13.84 -3.97
CA GLU A 113 4.09 -13.92 -5.02
C GLU A 113 3.58 -13.62 -6.45
N LYS A 114 2.34 -13.10 -6.59
CA LYS A 114 1.83 -12.64 -7.87
C LYS A 114 2.46 -11.32 -8.28
N GLN A 115 2.46 -11.08 -9.60
CA GLN A 115 2.97 -9.86 -10.19
C GLN A 115 2.16 -8.65 -9.72
N LEU A 116 2.88 -7.57 -9.40
CA LEU A 116 2.34 -6.22 -9.33
C LEU A 116 2.56 -5.56 -10.68
N LEU A 117 1.48 -5.14 -11.34
CA LEU A 117 1.50 -4.61 -12.70
C LEU A 117 1.19 -3.12 -12.74
N LEU A 118 1.72 -2.41 -13.73
CA LEU A 118 1.34 -1.04 -14.09
C LEU A 118 0.00 -0.95 -14.85
N LYS A 119 -0.52 -2.09 -15.33
CA LYS A 119 -1.77 -2.18 -16.09
C LYS A 119 -2.63 -3.33 -15.55
N HIS A 120 -3.93 -3.13 -15.51
CA HIS A 120 -4.88 -4.17 -15.10
C HIS A 120 -5.19 -5.12 -16.26
N ILE A 121 -4.30 -6.06 -16.53
CA ILE A 121 -4.34 -7.00 -17.65
C ILE A 121 -4.07 -8.41 -17.11
N PHE A 122 -4.85 -9.40 -17.54
CA PHE A 122 -4.61 -10.79 -17.18
C PHE A 122 -3.23 -11.27 -17.62
N VAL A 123 -2.60 -12.07 -16.79
CA VAL A 123 -1.30 -12.68 -17.04
C VAL A 123 -1.42 -14.21 -17.09
N SER A 124 -0.64 -14.82 -17.96
CA SER A 124 -0.44 -16.26 -18.03
C SER A 124 1.03 -16.60 -18.32
N ALA A 125 1.37 -17.88 -18.34
CA ALA A 125 2.71 -18.31 -18.71
C ALA A 125 3.04 -17.99 -20.18
N GLU A 126 2.03 -18.06 -21.07
CA GLU A 126 2.12 -17.74 -22.49
C GLU A 126 2.18 -16.22 -22.73
N ASP A 127 1.51 -15.45 -21.88
CA ASP A 127 1.48 -13.98 -21.96
C ASP A 127 1.75 -13.35 -20.58
N PRO A 128 3.03 -13.29 -20.15
CA PRO A 128 3.41 -12.82 -18.82
C PRO A 128 3.38 -11.30 -18.65
N GLN A 129 3.06 -10.52 -19.69
CA GLN A 129 2.98 -9.04 -19.65
C GLN A 129 4.25 -8.36 -19.11
N LYS A 130 5.42 -8.81 -19.54
CA LYS A 130 6.75 -8.43 -19.00
C LYS A 130 6.96 -6.93 -18.86
N GLU A 131 6.51 -6.15 -19.85
CA GLU A 131 6.64 -4.69 -19.88
C GLU A 131 5.76 -3.96 -18.82
N SER A 132 4.83 -4.68 -18.21
CA SER A 132 3.93 -4.13 -17.19
C SER A 132 4.30 -4.53 -15.77
N ILE A 133 5.29 -5.42 -15.60
CA ILE A 133 5.68 -5.92 -14.28
C ILE A 133 6.44 -4.83 -13.54
N ALA A 134 5.85 -4.35 -12.45
CA ALA A 134 6.45 -3.32 -11.60
C ALA A 134 7.03 -3.87 -10.31
N GLY A 135 6.59 -5.06 -9.88
CA GLY A 135 6.97 -5.62 -8.60
C GLY A 135 6.27 -6.94 -8.31
N THR A 136 6.17 -7.28 -7.04
CA THR A 136 5.53 -8.51 -6.56
C THR A 136 4.79 -8.28 -5.24
N ILE A 137 3.80 -9.12 -4.98
CA ILE A 137 3.12 -9.24 -3.69
C ILE A 137 3.90 -10.24 -2.85
N GLY A 138 4.07 -9.95 -1.56
CA GLY A 138 4.71 -10.89 -0.63
C GLY A 138 3.85 -12.12 -0.34
N SER A 139 4.46 -13.17 0.22
CA SER A 139 3.78 -14.41 0.61
C SER A 139 3.08 -14.31 1.98
N ASN A 140 3.36 -13.26 2.76
CA ASN A 140 2.86 -13.03 4.12
C ASN A 140 1.44 -12.44 4.16
N LEU A 141 0.49 -13.06 3.44
CA LEU A 141 -0.88 -12.58 3.40
C LEU A 141 -1.66 -13.05 4.63
N GLU A 142 -2.42 -12.12 5.22
CA GLU A 142 -3.27 -12.39 6.37
C GLU A 142 -4.63 -11.72 6.21
N MET A 143 -5.67 -12.36 6.76
CA MET A 143 -7.01 -11.78 6.83
C MET A 143 -7.18 -11.07 8.18
N VAL A 144 -7.42 -9.75 8.13
CA VAL A 144 -7.65 -8.90 9.31
C VAL A 144 -9.02 -8.23 9.16
N GLY A 145 -10.02 -8.79 9.83
CA GLY A 145 -11.41 -8.40 9.59
C GLY A 145 -11.83 -8.77 8.15
N ASP A 146 -12.21 -7.79 7.36
CA ASP A 146 -12.56 -7.98 5.94
C ASP A 146 -11.36 -7.76 5.00
N ASP A 147 -10.25 -7.26 5.51
CA ASP A 147 -9.09 -6.86 4.72
C ASP A 147 -8.10 -8.02 4.59
N VAL A 148 -7.61 -8.27 3.38
CA VAL A 148 -6.41 -9.07 3.15
C VAL A 148 -5.21 -8.12 3.13
N LYS A 149 -4.35 -8.27 4.11
CA LYS A 149 -3.10 -7.50 4.26
C LYS A 149 -1.90 -8.34 3.86
N GLY A 150 -0.88 -7.66 3.38
CA GLY A 150 0.39 -8.29 3.03
C GLY A 150 1.43 -7.26 2.64
N SER A 151 2.65 -7.73 2.47
CA SER A 151 3.74 -6.91 1.95
C SER A 151 3.74 -6.86 0.42
N LEU A 152 4.47 -5.89 -0.13
CA LEU A 152 4.79 -5.85 -1.54
C LEU A 152 6.16 -5.18 -1.76
N THR A 153 6.78 -5.52 -2.88
CA THR A 153 8.03 -4.90 -3.32
C THR A 153 7.84 -4.34 -4.73
N VAL A 154 8.22 -3.09 -4.94
CA VAL A 154 8.21 -2.42 -6.24
C VAL A 154 9.66 -2.17 -6.64
N TRP A 155 10.10 -2.76 -7.74
CA TRP A 155 11.48 -2.61 -8.24
C TRP A 155 11.57 -1.72 -9.49
N ASP A 156 10.46 -1.51 -10.21
CA ASP A 156 10.42 -0.63 -11.36
C ASP A 156 10.45 0.86 -10.96
N LYS A 157 11.39 1.61 -11.52
CA LYS A 157 11.59 3.02 -11.15
C LYS A 157 10.45 3.93 -11.57
N GLU A 158 9.81 3.65 -12.71
CA GLU A 158 8.66 4.43 -13.17
C GLU A 158 7.46 4.21 -12.24
N ALA A 159 7.20 2.96 -11.86
CA ALA A 159 6.16 2.63 -10.89
C ALA A 159 6.39 3.33 -9.54
N ILE A 160 7.63 3.31 -9.02
CA ILE A 160 7.99 4.00 -7.78
C ILE A 160 7.69 5.50 -7.89
N ASN A 161 8.06 6.16 -8.99
CA ASN A 161 7.80 7.57 -9.21
C ASN A 161 6.29 7.88 -9.31
N LEU A 162 5.51 6.99 -9.93
CA LEU A 162 4.05 7.12 -10.03
C LEU A 162 3.37 6.98 -8.66
N ILE A 163 3.86 6.06 -7.82
CA ILE A 163 3.40 5.87 -6.44
C ILE A 163 3.77 7.10 -5.59
N GLU A 164 5.02 7.55 -5.63
CA GLU A 164 5.50 8.71 -4.85
C GLU A 164 4.78 10.01 -5.21
N SER A 165 4.42 10.17 -6.49
CA SER A 165 3.67 11.33 -6.97
C SER A 165 2.15 11.21 -6.74
N GLY A 166 1.66 10.07 -6.25
CA GLY A 166 0.23 9.81 -6.05
C GLY A 166 -0.56 9.63 -7.35
N LYS A 167 0.11 9.48 -8.48
CA LYS A 167 -0.55 9.28 -9.79
C LYS A 167 -1.13 7.87 -9.96
N LEU A 168 -0.42 6.84 -9.47
CA LEU A 168 -0.88 5.47 -9.37
C LEU A 168 -0.51 4.96 -7.98
N ALA A 169 -1.44 4.98 -7.04
CA ALA A 169 -1.16 4.58 -5.65
C ALA A 169 -2.18 3.59 -5.10
N GLU A 170 -3.29 3.37 -5.78
CA GLU A 170 -4.30 2.40 -5.35
C GLU A 170 -4.03 1.02 -5.97
N LEU A 171 -4.36 -0.03 -5.22
CA LEU A 171 -4.22 -1.41 -5.65
C LEU A 171 -5.57 -1.96 -6.15
N SER A 172 -5.51 -2.77 -7.20
CA SER A 172 -6.65 -3.51 -7.72
C SER A 172 -6.24 -4.95 -7.98
N ALA A 173 -6.75 -5.87 -7.16
CA ALA A 173 -6.49 -7.29 -7.33
C ALA A 173 -7.43 -7.91 -8.37
N SER A 174 -6.88 -8.79 -9.20
CA SER A 174 -7.58 -9.57 -10.22
C SER A 174 -7.65 -11.03 -9.84
N TYR A 175 -8.78 -11.66 -10.12
CA TYR A 175 -9.07 -13.03 -9.72
C TYR A 175 -9.70 -13.83 -10.84
N PHE A 176 -9.42 -15.13 -10.81
CA PHE A 176 -10.35 -16.13 -11.31
C PHE A 176 -11.32 -16.47 -10.18
N TYR A 177 -12.58 -16.68 -10.50
CA TYR A 177 -13.61 -17.11 -9.55
C TYR A 177 -14.75 -17.81 -10.27
N ASP A 178 -15.54 -18.56 -9.53
CA ASP A 178 -16.74 -19.19 -10.02
C ASP A 178 -17.95 -18.38 -9.51
N PRO A 179 -18.80 -17.81 -10.39
CA PRO A 179 -19.94 -17.02 -9.98
C PRO A 179 -21.11 -17.88 -9.55
N VAL A 180 -21.70 -17.58 -8.41
CA VAL A 180 -22.97 -18.13 -7.93
C VAL A 180 -23.97 -16.98 -7.89
N MET A 181 -24.98 -17.00 -8.79
CA MET A 181 -25.97 -15.94 -8.90
C MET A 181 -27.09 -16.16 -7.88
N GLU A 182 -26.75 -15.86 -6.62
CA GLU A 182 -27.65 -15.89 -5.47
C GLU A 182 -27.62 -14.52 -4.79
N SER A 183 -28.78 -13.85 -4.75
CA SER A 183 -28.88 -12.52 -4.20
C SER A 183 -28.95 -12.52 -2.67
N GLY A 184 -28.43 -11.47 -2.06
CA GLY A 184 -28.44 -11.31 -0.61
C GLY A 184 -28.01 -9.91 -0.19
N THR A 185 -27.59 -9.78 1.07
CA THR A 185 -27.12 -8.53 1.65
C THR A 185 -25.88 -8.75 2.48
N PHE A 186 -24.83 -7.98 2.23
CA PHE A 186 -23.60 -7.97 3.01
C PHE A 186 -23.38 -6.59 3.60
N LYS A 187 -23.38 -6.49 4.94
CA LYS A 187 -23.21 -5.21 5.69
C LYS A 187 -24.15 -4.09 5.22
N GLY A 188 -25.41 -4.47 4.91
CA GLY A 188 -26.42 -3.51 4.44
C GLY A 188 -26.37 -3.21 2.94
N GLN A 189 -25.40 -3.73 2.19
CA GLN A 189 -25.31 -3.59 0.74
C GLN A 189 -25.92 -4.81 0.05
N PRO A 190 -26.93 -4.65 -0.83
CA PRO A 190 -27.48 -5.74 -1.61
C PRO A 190 -26.46 -6.22 -2.65
N TYR A 191 -26.47 -7.53 -2.91
CA TYR A 191 -25.71 -8.14 -4.00
C TYR A 191 -26.58 -9.09 -4.82
N ASP A 192 -26.20 -9.32 -6.08
CA ASP A 192 -26.88 -10.17 -7.04
C ASP A 192 -26.23 -11.55 -7.15
N GLY A 193 -24.97 -11.68 -6.78
CA GLY A 193 -24.22 -12.92 -6.84
C GLY A 193 -22.97 -12.90 -5.96
N ILE A 194 -22.39 -14.08 -5.77
CA ILE A 194 -21.25 -14.34 -4.90
C ILE A 194 -20.08 -14.86 -5.75
N MET A 195 -18.87 -14.40 -5.45
CA MET A 195 -17.63 -14.92 -6.00
C MET A 195 -17.15 -16.07 -5.13
N THR A 196 -17.17 -17.30 -5.65
CA THR A 196 -16.65 -18.50 -4.99
C THR A 196 -15.36 -18.98 -5.63
N ASN A 197 -14.64 -19.86 -4.96
CA ASN A 197 -13.39 -20.44 -5.47
C ASN A 197 -12.41 -19.39 -6.00
N ILE A 198 -12.20 -18.33 -5.21
CA ILE A 198 -11.38 -17.17 -5.58
C ILE A 198 -9.91 -17.60 -5.71
N ARG A 199 -9.28 -17.25 -6.84
CA ARG A 199 -7.87 -17.52 -7.14
C ARG A 199 -7.22 -16.27 -7.72
N GLY A 200 -6.14 -15.78 -7.10
CA GLY A 200 -5.43 -14.59 -7.56
C GLY A 200 -4.76 -14.78 -8.91
N ASN A 201 -4.86 -13.78 -9.77
CA ASN A 201 -4.12 -13.70 -11.03
C ASN A 201 -2.97 -12.70 -10.92
N HIS A 202 -3.25 -11.45 -10.62
CA HIS A 202 -2.29 -10.37 -10.43
C HIS A 202 -2.85 -9.27 -9.53
N VAL A 203 -2.02 -8.31 -9.16
CA VAL A 203 -2.44 -7.04 -8.58
C VAL A 203 -1.95 -5.91 -9.46
N ALA A 204 -2.77 -4.91 -9.73
CA ALA A 204 -2.40 -3.76 -10.54
C ALA A 204 -2.34 -2.47 -9.73
N LEU A 205 -1.41 -1.59 -10.08
CA LEU A 205 -1.38 -0.20 -9.68
C LEU A 205 -2.37 0.59 -10.53
N VAL A 206 -3.30 1.28 -9.90
CA VAL A 206 -4.36 2.02 -10.61
C VAL A 206 -4.54 3.42 -10.02
N LYS A 207 -5.14 4.33 -10.81
CA LYS A 207 -5.52 5.67 -10.32
C LYS A 207 -6.67 5.58 -9.33
N ARG A 208 -7.58 4.62 -9.54
CA ARG A 208 -8.76 4.38 -8.72
C ARG A 208 -9.11 2.90 -8.74
N GLY A 209 -8.92 2.23 -7.61
CA GLY A 209 -9.28 0.82 -7.43
C GLY A 209 -10.77 0.65 -7.08
N ARG A 210 -11.32 -0.55 -7.28
CA ARG A 210 -12.71 -0.89 -6.91
C ARG A 210 -12.98 -0.81 -5.40
N ILE A 211 -11.98 -1.04 -4.58
CA ILE A 211 -12.06 -0.92 -3.11
C ILE A 211 -11.72 0.49 -2.60
N GLY A 212 -11.43 1.41 -3.50
CA GLY A 212 -11.14 2.80 -3.18
C GLY A 212 -9.84 2.99 -2.41
N ARG A 213 -9.77 4.08 -1.64
CA ARG A 213 -8.56 4.51 -0.91
C ARG A 213 -8.10 3.57 0.20
N ASP A 214 -8.86 2.54 0.54
CA ASP A 214 -8.47 1.57 1.56
C ASP A 214 -7.30 0.69 1.13
N ALA A 215 -7.13 0.45 -0.19
CA ALA A 215 -6.01 -0.29 -0.75
C ALA A 215 -5.00 0.65 -1.43
N LEU A 216 -4.24 1.37 -0.64
CA LEU A 216 -3.17 2.24 -1.12
C LEU A 216 -1.82 1.54 -0.97
N VAL A 217 -0.96 1.64 -2.00
CA VAL A 217 0.48 1.28 -1.88
C VAL A 217 1.14 2.15 -0.83
N ALA A 218 0.49 3.23 -0.47
CA ALA A 218 0.99 4.16 0.49
C ALA A 218 -0.14 4.76 1.31
N ASP A 219 -0.02 4.66 2.60
CA ASP A 219 -0.61 5.65 3.46
C ASP A 219 -0.15 7.03 2.97
N ALA A 220 -1.11 7.94 2.71
CA ALA A 220 -0.77 9.30 2.38
C ALA A 220 0.13 9.82 3.50
N LEU A 221 1.42 9.98 3.20
CA LEU A 221 2.37 10.55 4.14
C LEU A 221 1.83 11.92 4.57
N PRO A 222 1.64 12.20 5.86
CA PRO A 222 1.42 13.56 6.30
C PRO A 222 2.52 14.43 5.71
N LYS A 223 2.23 15.66 5.29
CA LYS A 223 3.21 16.62 4.69
C LYS A 223 4.54 16.72 5.47
N LEU A 224 4.53 16.39 6.77
CA LEU A 224 5.70 16.29 7.64
C LEU A 224 6.71 15.19 7.24
N MET A 225 6.27 14.12 6.56
CA MET A 225 7.17 13.06 6.13
C MET A 225 7.84 13.33 4.79
N GLU A 226 7.23 14.12 3.91
CA GLU A 226 7.93 14.64 2.72
C GLU A 226 9.20 15.40 3.11
N PHE A 227 9.15 16.15 4.25
CA PHE A 227 10.29 16.86 4.78
C PHE A 227 11.39 15.91 5.27
N ASN A 228 11.04 14.81 5.96
CA ASN A 228 12.01 13.84 6.45
C ASN A 228 12.62 12.98 5.32
N MET A 229 11.87 12.66 4.26
CA MET A 229 12.43 12.01 3.07
C MET A 229 13.41 12.94 2.32
N LYS A 230 13.11 14.23 2.22
CA LYS A 230 14.06 15.21 1.66
C LYS A 230 15.34 15.31 2.50
N LEU A 231 15.24 15.24 3.84
CA LEU A 231 16.40 15.21 4.73
C LEU A 231 17.23 13.93 4.61
N LYS A 232 16.59 12.75 4.51
CA LYS A 232 17.28 11.47 4.27
C LYS A 232 17.97 11.45 2.90
N LYS A 233 17.32 11.93 1.83
CA LYS A 233 17.91 12.09 0.49
C LYS A 233 19.09 13.08 0.52
N GLY A 234 19.00 14.16 1.29
CA GLY A 234 20.07 15.11 1.51
C GLY A 234 21.28 14.52 2.27
N ALA A 235 21.02 13.73 3.31
CA ALA A 235 22.07 13.06 4.11
C ALA A 235 22.80 11.97 3.30
N LEU A 236 22.09 11.19 2.48
CA LEU A 236 22.67 10.23 1.54
C LEU A 236 23.53 10.92 0.48
N ALA A 237 23.11 12.04 -0.06
CA ALA A 237 23.88 12.82 -1.03
C ALA A 237 25.15 13.42 -0.42
N ILE A 238 25.12 13.84 0.85
CA ILE A 238 26.29 14.36 1.58
C ILE A 238 27.29 13.21 1.86
N ASN A 239 26.82 12.03 2.25
CA ASN A 239 27.67 10.88 2.47
C ASN A 239 28.30 10.35 1.18
N ALA A 240 27.57 10.32 0.07
CA ALA A 240 28.11 9.95 -1.23
C ALA A 240 29.24 10.91 -1.68
N ARG A 241 29.05 12.23 -1.52
CA ARG A 241 30.09 13.23 -1.81
C ARG A 241 31.29 13.15 -0.88
N ARG A 242 31.09 12.74 0.38
CA ARG A 242 32.17 12.55 1.36
C ARG A 242 33.03 11.33 1.03
N ASN A 243 32.41 10.24 0.59
CA ASN A 243 33.09 9.03 0.14
C ASN A 243 33.85 9.24 -1.17
N GLN A 244 33.29 10.02 -2.12
CA GLN A 244 33.97 10.37 -3.36
C GLN A 244 35.23 11.21 -3.11
N ARG A 245 35.19 12.21 -2.20
CA ARG A 245 36.37 13.02 -1.81
C ARG A 245 37.41 12.23 -0.98
N ALA A 246 37.01 11.14 -0.32
CA ALA A 246 37.93 10.26 0.38
C ALA A 246 38.68 9.34 -0.61
N CYS A 247 38.01 8.90 -1.66
CA CYS A 247 38.60 8.08 -2.73
C CYS A 247 39.60 8.92 -3.59
N GLU A 248 39.29 10.18 -3.88
CA GLU A 248 40.19 11.09 -4.63
C GLU A 248 41.44 11.55 -3.86
N ARG A 249 41.51 11.31 -2.52
CA ARG A 249 42.66 11.66 -1.69
C ARG A 249 43.51 10.46 -1.28
N GLY A 250 43.13 9.28 -1.71
CA GLY A 250 43.83 8.01 -1.40
C GLY A 250 44.51 7.35 -2.60
N CYS A 251 44.60 8.02 -3.75
CA CYS A 251 45.41 7.62 -4.91
C CYS A 251 46.59 8.56 -5.04
#